data_689dd53309052fd295bbe778a7ebae01
#
_entry.id   689dd53309052fd295bbe778a7ebae01
#
_cell.length_a   1.000
_cell.length_b   1.000
_cell.length_c   1.000
_cell.angle_alpha   90.00
_cell.angle_beta   90.00
_cell.angle_gamma   90.00
#
_symmetry.space_group_name_H-M   'P 1'
#
loop_
_entity.id
_entity.type
_entity.pdbx_description
1 polymer ?
#
loop_
_entity_poly.entity_id
_entity_poly.type
_entity_poly.pdbx_seq_one_letter_code
_entity_poly.pdbx_strand_id
1 'polypeptide(L)'
;MGHSQGTLVGIDFASRYPELIDKLVLVAGSNKMPVNRELIDLAESGDEKAVLLMMKWGYEGSKAFIGGNPVKKIVNSARAIREVLAVDLNACNNYKDGENAIKKINCSTLCIFGDLDKMVPIKVGVKMSEQIKNCQIKIISNCGHMILFEKAFEMRKLVKEFIQKNK
;
A
#
# COMPACT_ATOMS: atom_id res chain seq x y z
N MET A 1 -0.05 -4.96 -9.72
CA MET A 1 -0.58 -4.78 -8.35
C MET A 1 0.46 -4.07 -7.49
N GLY A 2 0.05 -3.09 -6.71
CA GLY A 2 0.91 -2.34 -5.80
C GLY A 2 0.29 -2.22 -4.41
N HIS A 3 1.11 -2.41 -3.36
CA HIS A 3 0.73 -2.22 -1.96
C HIS A 3 1.51 -1.06 -1.36
N SER A 4 0.85 -0.21 -0.57
CA SER A 4 1.49 0.94 0.09
C SER A 4 2.23 1.84 -0.93
N GLN A 5 3.53 2.05 -0.81
CA GLN A 5 4.37 2.73 -1.81
C GLN A 5 4.17 2.19 -3.23
N GLY A 6 3.98 0.88 -3.38
CA GLY A 6 3.67 0.26 -4.66
C GLY A 6 2.40 0.82 -5.32
N THR A 7 1.49 1.43 -4.56
CA THR A 7 0.34 2.16 -5.11
C THR A 7 0.79 3.38 -5.91
N LEU A 8 1.74 4.17 -5.39
CA LEU A 8 2.30 5.32 -6.13
C LEU A 8 2.99 4.86 -7.42
N VAL A 9 3.79 3.79 -7.33
CA VAL A 9 4.44 3.20 -8.51
C VAL A 9 3.40 2.72 -9.53
N GLY A 10 2.35 2.03 -9.07
CA GLY A 10 1.27 1.55 -9.95
C GLY A 10 0.51 2.69 -10.64
N ILE A 11 0.21 3.75 -9.91
CA ILE A 11 -0.45 4.95 -10.43
C ILE A 11 0.43 5.64 -11.47
N ASP A 12 1.69 5.89 -11.14
CA ASP A 12 2.64 6.55 -12.04
C ASP A 12 2.83 5.73 -13.32
N PHE A 13 3.07 4.44 -13.19
CA PHE A 13 3.27 3.54 -14.32
C PHE A 13 2.01 3.47 -15.21
N ALA A 14 0.82 3.29 -14.64
CA ALA A 14 -0.42 3.22 -15.41
C ALA A 14 -0.77 4.55 -16.11
N SER A 15 -0.34 5.68 -15.54
CA SER A 15 -0.54 7.00 -16.14
C SER A 15 0.38 7.27 -17.33
N ARG A 16 1.59 6.69 -17.32
CA ARG A 16 2.62 6.89 -18.37
C ARG A 16 2.55 5.85 -19.49
N TYR A 17 2.13 4.64 -19.15
CA TYR A 17 2.12 3.49 -20.05
C TYR A 17 0.76 2.78 -20.02
N PRO A 18 -0.35 3.49 -20.34
CA PRO A 18 -1.69 2.94 -20.25
C PRO A 18 -1.90 1.72 -21.17
N GLU A 19 -1.18 1.64 -22.27
CA GLU A 19 -1.23 0.54 -23.24
C GLU A 19 -0.61 -0.76 -22.71
N LEU A 20 0.21 -0.69 -21.67
CA LEU A 20 0.84 -1.86 -21.04
C LEU A 20 0.04 -2.41 -19.85
N ILE A 21 -1.07 -1.76 -19.47
CA ILE A 21 -1.85 -2.12 -18.30
C ILE A 21 -3.27 -2.54 -18.67
N ASP A 22 -3.55 -3.80 -18.52
CA ASP A 22 -4.89 -4.37 -18.71
C ASP A 22 -5.77 -4.15 -17.47
N LYS A 23 -5.22 -4.45 -16.29
CA LYS A 23 -5.88 -4.27 -14.99
C LYS A 23 -4.92 -3.78 -13.92
N LEU A 24 -5.40 -2.91 -13.04
CA LEU A 24 -4.63 -2.34 -11.94
C LEU A 24 -5.24 -2.72 -10.59
N VAL A 25 -4.41 -3.17 -9.65
CA VAL A 25 -4.83 -3.43 -8.27
C VAL A 25 -3.97 -2.57 -7.33
N LEU A 26 -4.62 -1.70 -6.57
CA LEU A 26 -4.03 -0.78 -5.61
C LEU A 26 -4.45 -1.17 -4.19
N VAL A 27 -3.50 -1.42 -3.32
CA VAL A 27 -3.76 -1.96 -1.97
C VAL A 27 -3.17 -1.04 -0.92
N ALA A 28 -3.99 -0.62 0.05
CA ALA A 28 -3.58 0.18 1.21
C ALA A 28 -2.70 1.38 0.83
N GLY A 29 -3.12 2.16 -0.16
CA GLY A 29 -2.36 3.31 -0.63
C GLY A 29 -3.23 4.48 -1.07
N SER A 30 -2.58 5.54 -1.49
CA SER A 30 -3.21 6.75 -2.01
C SER A 30 -2.35 7.37 -3.10
N ASN A 31 -2.90 8.33 -3.82
CA ASN A 31 -2.15 9.14 -4.80
C ASN A 31 -1.20 10.17 -4.17
N LYS A 32 -1.28 10.33 -2.86
CA LYS A 32 -0.41 11.18 -2.04
C LYS A 32 -0.14 10.46 -0.74
N MET A 33 1.11 10.27 -0.40
CA MET A 33 1.52 9.54 0.81
C MET A 33 2.59 10.34 1.57
N PRO A 34 2.19 11.42 2.27
CA PRO A 34 3.12 12.18 3.10
C PRO A 34 3.64 11.29 4.23
N VAL A 35 4.94 11.36 4.47
CA VAL A 35 5.61 10.58 5.51
C VAL A 35 5.96 11.46 6.69
N ASN A 36 5.75 10.95 7.91
CA ASN A 36 6.14 11.63 9.12
C ASN A 36 7.66 11.90 9.13
N ARG A 37 8.05 13.13 9.45
CA ARG A 37 9.46 13.56 9.43
C ARG A 37 10.31 12.72 10.39
N GLU A 38 9.81 12.42 11.59
CA GLU A 38 10.51 11.57 12.55
C GLU A 38 10.84 10.18 11.99
N LEU A 39 9.90 9.60 11.22
CA LEU A 39 10.12 8.31 10.57
C LEU A 39 11.23 8.39 9.52
N ILE A 40 11.27 9.47 8.74
CA ILE A 40 12.34 9.71 7.76
C ILE A 40 13.69 9.84 8.46
N ASP A 41 13.78 10.66 9.53
CA ASP A 41 15.00 10.89 10.27
C ASP A 41 15.55 9.59 10.91
N LEU A 42 14.67 8.76 11.47
CA LEU A 42 15.05 7.45 12.00
C LEU A 42 15.56 6.51 10.89
N ALA A 43 14.92 6.53 9.72
CA ALA A 43 15.35 5.71 8.59
C ALA A 43 16.71 6.20 8.03
N GLU A 44 16.91 7.50 7.91
CA GLU A 44 18.16 8.10 7.45
C GLU A 44 19.34 7.81 8.39
N SER A 45 19.08 7.75 9.70
CA SER A 45 20.09 7.33 10.69
C SER A 45 20.32 5.81 10.75
N GLY A 46 19.53 5.02 10.01
CA GLY A 46 19.58 3.55 10.05
C GLY A 46 19.06 2.95 11.37
N ASP A 47 18.28 3.71 12.16
CA ASP A 47 17.71 3.22 13.43
C ASP A 47 16.60 2.21 13.16
N GLU A 48 16.69 1.03 13.78
CA GLU A 48 15.67 -0.02 13.70
C GLU A 48 14.29 0.43 14.18
N LYS A 49 14.23 1.48 15.00
CA LYS A 49 12.96 2.08 15.45
C LYS A 49 12.09 2.51 14.28
N ALA A 50 12.67 2.90 13.14
CA ALA A 50 11.89 3.23 11.94
C ALA A 50 10.99 2.05 11.52
N VAL A 51 11.56 0.85 11.41
CA VAL A 51 10.81 -0.36 11.03
C VAL A 51 9.80 -0.74 12.11
N LEU A 52 10.19 -0.65 13.38
CA LEU A 52 9.29 -0.97 14.51
C LEU A 52 8.08 -0.03 14.55
N LEU A 53 8.27 1.27 14.28
CA LEU A 53 7.17 2.25 14.19
C LEU A 53 6.25 1.95 13.01
N MET A 54 6.79 1.65 11.84
CA MET A 54 5.99 1.25 10.69
C MET A 54 5.13 0.02 10.99
N MET A 55 5.71 -0.98 11.65
CA MET A 55 4.97 -2.18 12.04
C MET A 55 3.90 -1.88 13.10
N LYS A 56 4.19 -1.01 14.07
CA LYS A 56 3.24 -0.57 15.09
C LYS A 56 2.03 0.16 14.50
N TRP A 57 2.25 0.99 13.49
CA TRP A 57 1.17 1.75 12.83
C TRP A 57 0.44 0.95 11.75
N GLY A 58 1.18 0.09 11.07
CA GLY A 58 0.66 -0.65 9.92
C GLY A 58 -0.03 -1.96 10.26
N TYR A 59 0.20 -2.51 11.45
CA TYR A 59 -0.27 -3.83 11.79
C TYR A 59 -1.31 -3.80 12.91
N GLU A 60 -2.55 -4.17 12.61
CA GLU A 60 -3.65 -4.26 13.58
C GLU A 60 -3.98 -5.72 13.98
N GLY A 61 -3.29 -6.66 13.39
CA GLY A 61 -3.59 -8.09 13.42
C GLY A 61 -3.62 -8.76 14.77
N SER A 62 -4.31 -9.86 14.81
CA SER A 62 -4.51 -10.69 15.99
C SER A 62 -3.20 -11.20 16.56
N LYS A 63 -3.15 -11.31 17.86
CA LYS A 63 -1.97 -11.75 18.64
C LYS A 63 -1.56 -13.22 18.40
N ALA A 64 -2.33 -13.97 17.61
CA ALA A 64 -2.07 -15.39 17.36
C ALA A 64 -1.69 -15.63 15.89
N PHE A 65 -0.43 -15.96 15.66
CA PHE A 65 0.08 -16.42 14.37
C PHE A 65 0.41 -17.90 14.41
N ILE A 66 -0.23 -18.65 13.56
CA ILE A 66 0.21 -20.03 13.27
C ILE A 66 1.46 -19.94 12.38
N GLY A 67 2.59 -20.46 12.86
CA GLY A 67 3.87 -20.42 12.10
C GLY A 67 4.83 -19.30 12.47
N GLY A 68 4.60 -18.60 13.59
CA GLY A 68 5.50 -17.58 14.13
C GLY A 68 5.09 -16.13 13.81
N ASN A 69 5.65 -15.21 14.56
CA ASN A 69 5.30 -13.78 14.46
C ASN A 69 5.87 -13.18 13.16
N PRO A 70 5.01 -12.79 12.18
CA PRO A 70 5.48 -12.21 10.93
C PRO A 70 6.21 -10.88 11.12
N VAL A 71 5.89 -10.12 12.18
CA VAL A 71 6.59 -8.87 12.50
C VAL A 71 8.08 -9.13 12.73
N LYS A 72 8.45 -10.19 13.45
CA LYS A 72 9.87 -10.55 13.64
C LYS A 72 10.56 -10.88 12.32
N LYS A 73 9.89 -11.58 11.42
CA LYS A 73 10.44 -11.90 10.09
C LYS A 73 10.65 -10.64 9.26
N ILE A 74 9.67 -9.72 9.27
CA ILE A 74 9.73 -8.44 8.54
C ILE A 74 10.85 -7.58 9.11
N VAL A 75 10.94 -7.43 10.43
CA VAL A 75 12.02 -6.66 11.08
C VAL A 75 13.40 -7.23 10.75
N ASN A 76 13.56 -8.56 10.78
CA ASN A 76 14.83 -9.20 10.43
C ASN A 76 15.19 -9.00 8.95
N SER A 77 14.20 -9.07 8.05
CA SER A 77 14.43 -8.79 6.63
C SER A 77 14.76 -7.32 6.39
N ALA A 78 14.08 -6.42 7.09
CA ALA A 78 14.30 -4.97 6.99
C ALA A 78 15.69 -4.54 7.47
N ARG A 79 16.33 -5.30 8.38
CA ARG A 79 17.74 -5.06 8.76
C ARG A 79 18.70 -5.16 7.59
N ALA A 80 18.42 -6.06 6.64
CA ALA A 80 19.26 -6.23 5.45
C ALA A 80 19.09 -5.11 4.42
N ILE A 81 17.97 -4.38 4.46
CA ILE A 81 17.62 -3.33 3.49
C ILE A 81 17.39 -1.95 4.13
N ARG A 82 17.85 -1.75 5.37
CA ARG A 82 17.62 -0.51 6.13
C ARG A 82 18.08 0.75 5.40
N GLU A 83 19.14 0.66 4.61
CA GLU A 83 19.66 1.78 3.82
C GLU A 83 18.70 2.20 2.70
N VAL A 84 17.87 1.27 2.20
CA VAL A 84 16.87 1.56 1.17
C VAL A 84 15.63 2.21 1.74
N LEU A 85 15.30 1.95 3.02
CA LEU A 85 14.09 2.45 3.64
C LEU A 85 13.98 3.99 3.59
N ALA A 86 15.08 4.68 3.89
CA ALA A 86 15.11 6.14 3.81
C ALA A 86 14.83 6.67 2.40
N VAL A 87 15.39 6.01 1.39
CA VAL A 87 15.16 6.33 -0.03
C VAL A 87 13.68 6.16 -0.37
N ASP A 88 13.08 5.04 0.02
CA ASP A 88 11.67 4.73 -0.24
C ASP A 88 10.71 5.70 0.45
N LEU A 89 10.95 6.03 1.73
CA LEU A 89 10.13 6.99 2.46
C LEU A 89 10.22 8.40 1.87
N ASN A 90 11.42 8.83 1.48
CA ASN A 90 11.62 10.10 0.79
C ASN A 90 10.95 10.11 -0.59
N ALA A 91 11.01 9.01 -1.33
CA ALA A 91 10.32 8.89 -2.62
C ALA A 91 8.79 9.04 -2.45
N CYS A 92 8.19 8.38 -1.44
CA CYS A 92 6.76 8.55 -1.11
C CYS A 92 6.43 10.01 -0.78
N ASN A 93 7.22 10.63 0.09
CA ASN A 93 6.99 12.00 0.56
C ASN A 93 7.14 13.04 -0.56
N ASN A 94 8.02 12.79 -1.51
CA ASN A 94 8.36 13.71 -2.60
C ASN A 94 7.55 13.50 -3.88
N TYR A 95 6.76 12.43 -3.99
CA TYR A 95 5.92 12.21 -5.16
C TYR A 95 4.79 13.25 -5.23
N LYS A 96 4.78 14.10 -6.25
CA LYS A 96 3.87 15.25 -6.38
C LYS A 96 2.83 15.10 -7.50
N ASP A 97 3.06 14.20 -8.46
CA ASP A 97 2.20 14.12 -9.67
C ASP A 97 0.95 13.24 -9.50
N GLY A 98 0.74 12.67 -8.31
CA GLY A 98 -0.31 11.69 -8.08
C GLY A 98 -1.73 12.16 -8.41
N GLU A 99 -2.05 13.44 -8.21
CA GLU A 99 -3.37 14.01 -8.55
C GLU A 99 -3.63 14.08 -10.06
N ASN A 100 -2.58 14.29 -10.86
CA ASN A 100 -2.69 14.30 -12.31
C ASN A 100 -2.64 12.87 -12.87
N ALA A 101 -1.80 12.04 -12.27
CA ALA A 101 -1.59 10.66 -12.71
C ALA A 101 -2.87 9.82 -12.58
N ILE A 102 -3.61 9.91 -11.47
CA ILE A 102 -4.84 9.12 -11.27
C ILE A 102 -5.91 9.40 -12.31
N LYS A 103 -6.00 10.63 -12.81
CA LYS A 103 -6.98 11.03 -13.85
C LYS A 103 -6.71 10.41 -15.22
N LYS A 104 -5.47 9.97 -15.44
CA LYS A 104 -5.03 9.33 -16.68
C LYS A 104 -5.22 7.81 -16.68
N ILE A 105 -5.61 7.23 -15.54
CA ILE A 105 -5.84 5.78 -15.44
C ILE A 105 -7.14 5.42 -16.13
N ASN A 106 -7.05 4.65 -17.21
CA ASN A 106 -8.20 4.23 -18.03
C ASN A 106 -8.53 2.73 -17.90
N CYS A 107 -7.60 1.92 -17.38
CA CYS A 107 -7.81 0.48 -17.20
C CYS A 107 -8.77 0.19 -16.03
N SER A 108 -9.36 -1.00 -16.04
CA SER A 108 -10.11 -1.50 -14.90
C SER A 108 -9.23 -1.52 -13.65
N THR A 109 -9.70 -0.90 -12.57
CA THR A 109 -8.92 -0.74 -11.33
C THR A 109 -9.68 -1.33 -10.15
N LEU A 110 -8.97 -2.03 -9.27
CA LEU A 110 -9.45 -2.49 -7.97
C LEU A 110 -8.63 -1.82 -6.87
N CYS A 111 -9.31 -1.11 -5.97
CA CYS A 111 -8.71 -0.56 -4.76
C CYS A 111 -9.16 -1.38 -3.54
N ILE A 112 -8.20 -1.80 -2.70
CA ILE A 112 -8.46 -2.59 -1.50
C ILE A 112 -7.90 -1.86 -0.29
N PHE A 113 -8.71 -1.67 0.75
CA PHE A 113 -8.33 -0.97 1.98
C PHE A 113 -8.69 -1.80 3.20
N GLY A 114 -7.90 -1.67 4.28
CA GLY A 114 -8.26 -2.11 5.62
C GLY A 114 -9.01 -1.00 6.37
N ASP A 115 -10.06 -1.35 7.11
CA ASP A 115 -10.87 -0.37 7.85
C ASP A 115 -10.15 0.23 9.06
N LEU A 116 -9.10 -0.44 9.55
CA LEU A 116 -8.27 -0.02 10.69
C LEU A 116 -6.88 0.50 10.28
N ASP A 117 -6.67 0.79 8.98
CA ASP A 117 -5.39 1.31 8.50
C ASP A 117 -5.09 2.69 9.09
N LYS A 118 -4.01 2.77 9.88
CA LYS A 118 -3.54 4.01 10.53
C LYS A 118 -2.47 4.74 9.71
N MET A 119 -1.85 4.05 8.73
CA MET A 119 -0.82 4.64 7.87
C MET A 119 -1.45 5.38 6.68
N VAL A 120 -2.45 4.76 6.06
CA VAL A 120 -3.25 5.37 4.99
C VAL A 120 -4.73 5.29 5.38
N PRO A 121 -5.27 6.32 6.05
CA PRO A 121 -6.65 6.30 6.50
C PRO A 121 -7.62 6.04 5.35
N ILE A 122 -8.58 5.15 5.57
CA ILE A 122 -9.54 4.70 4.56
C ILE A 122 -10.19 5.85 3.77
N LYS A 123 -10.51 6.97 4.44
CA LYS A 123 -11.11 8.16 3.81
C LYS A 123 -10.23 8.72 2.69
N VAL A 124 -8.91 8.67 2.86
CA VAL A 124 -7.95 9.18 1.86
C VAL A 124 -7.89 8.25 0.66
N GLY A 125 -7.85 6.93 0.89
CA GLY A 125 -7.86 5.93 -0.17
C GLY A 125 -9.15 5.92 -0.98
N VAL A 126 -10.30 6.00 -0.31
CA VAL A 126 -11.62 6.07 -0.96
C VAL A 126 -11.72 7.32 -1.83
N LYS A 127 -11.36 8.49 -1.29
CA LYS A 127 -11.35 9.76 -2.06
C LYS A 127 -10.47 9.70 -3.31
N MET A 128 -9.32 9.01 -3.23
CA MET A 128 -8.48 8.74 -4.40
C MET A 128 -9.23 7.87 -5.42
N SER A 129 -9.80 6.76 -4.95
CA SER A 129 -10.47 5.77 -5.80
C SER A 129 -11.65 6.34 -6.59
N GLU A 130 -12.37 7.30 -6.00
CA GLU A 130 -13.50 8.01 -6.64
C GLU A 130 -13.07 8.86 -7.85
N GLN A 131 -11.78 9.17 -7.97
CA GLN A 131 -11.23 9.93 -9.09
C GLN A 131 -10.77 9.04 -10.25
N ILE A 132 -10.79 7.72 -10.09
CA ILE A 132 -10.41 6.75 -11.12
C ILE A 132 -11.69 6.27 -11.83
N LYS A 133 -11.77 6.49 -13.14
CA LYS A 133 -13.00 6.28 -13.94
C LYS A 133 -13.62 4.87 -13.80
N ASN A 134 -12.82 3.82 -13.82
CA ASN A 134 -13.26 2.43 -13.80
C ASN A 134 -12.75 1.72 -12.53
N CYS A 135 -13.10 2.23 -11.34
CA CYS A 135 -12.61 1.75 -10.07
C CYS A 135 -13.66 0.97 -9.28
N GLN A 136 -13.28 -0.21 -8.81
CA GLN A 136 -13.99 -0.95 -7.77
C GLN A 136 -13.30 -0.76 -6.44
N ILE A 137 -14.07 -0.50 -5.37
CA ILE A 137 -13.54 -0.32 -4.02
C ILE A 137 -13.94 -1.52 -3.18
N LYS A 138 -13.00 -2.09 -2.44
CA LYS A 138 -13.21 -3.14 -1.45
C LYS A 138 -12.59 -2.75 -0.13
N ILE A 139 -13.34 -2.92 0.94
CA ILE A 139 -12.91 -2.66 2.31
C ILE A 139 -12.90 -3.99 3.05
N ILE A 140 -11.79 -4.30 3.69
CA ILE A 140 -11.61 -5.51 4.50
C ILE A 140 -11.72 -5.11 5.96
N SER A 141 -12.67 -5.73 6.66
CA SER A 141 -12.96 -5.43 8.06
C SER A 141 -11.92 -6.03 9.00
N ASN A 142 -11.70 -5.34 10.14
CA ASN A 142 -10.71 -5.75 11.15
C ASN A 142 -9.32 -5.99 10.53
N CYS A 143 -8.86 -5.04 9.73
CA CYS A 143 -7.62 -5.12 8.99
C CYS A 143 -6.91 -3.77 8.96
N GLY A 144 -5.61 -3.77 9.26
CA GLY A 144 -4.74 -2.60 9.19
C GLY A 144 -4.14 -2.40 7.78
N HIS A 145 -2.98 -1.77 7.76
CA HIS A 145 -2.22 -1.49 6.54
C HIS A 145 -1.61 -2.74 5.90
N MET A 146 -1.23 -3.72 6.73
CA MET A 146 -0.50 -4.91 6.29
C MET A 146 -1.45 -6.01 5.79
N ILE A 147 -2.38 -5.65 4.91
CA ILE A 147 -3.42 -6.53 4.35
C ILE A 147 -2.85 -7.85 3.82
N LEU A 148 -1.68 -7.80 3.18
CA LEU A 148 -0.97 -8.96 2.63
C LEU A 148 -0.65 -10.03 3.68
N PHE A 149 -0.54 -9.64 4.94
CA PHE A 149 -0.24 -10.53 6.07
C PHE A 149 -1.45 -10.76 6.96
N GLU A 150 -2.27 -9.74 7.19
CA GLU A 150 -3.41 -9.80 8.10
C GLU A 150 -4.61 -10.55 7.50
N LYS A 151 -4.85 -10.35 6.20
CA LYS A 151 -6.01 -10.87 5.47
C LYS A 151 -5.64 -11.42 4.09
N ALA A 152 -4.51 -12.12 4.01
CA ALA A 152 -3.95 -12.63 2.75
C ALA A 152 -4.95 -13.47 1.93
N PHE A 153 -5.73 -14.31 2.58
CA PHE A 153 -6.71 -15.17 1.91
C PHE A 153 -7.85 -14.35 1.30
N GLU A 154 -8.41 -13.41 2.07
CA GLU A 154 -9.51 -12.55 1.65
C GLU A 154 -9.07 -11.64 0.50
N MET A 155 -7.91 -10.98 0.65
CA MET A 155 -7.33 -10.15 -0.41
C MET A 155 -7.11 -10.96 -1.69
N ARG A 156 -6.53 -12.17 -1.60
CA ARG A 156 -6.30 -13.03 -2.77
C ARG A 156 -7.60 -13.39 -3.48
N LYS A 157 -8.68 -13.66 -2.72
CA LYS A 157 -10.01 -13.93 -3.27
C LYS A 157 -10.52 -12.74 -4.07
N LEU A 158 -10.48 -11.53 -3.51
CA LEU A 158 -10.91 -10.29 -4.17
C LEU A 158 -10.14 -10.03 -5.46
N VAL A 159 -8.82 -10.21 -5.43
CA VAL A 159 -7.96 -10.03 -6.62
C VAL A 159 -8.30 -11.06 -7.69
N LYS A 160 -8.46 -12.34 -7.30
CA LYS A 160 -8.83 -13.41 -8.23
C LYS A 160 -10.19 -13.14 -8.92
N GLU A 161 -11.20 -12.76 -8.14
CA GLU A 161 -12.53 -12.43 -8.66
C GLU A 161 -12.46 -11.23 -9.62
N PHE A 162 -11.68 -10.20 -9.30
CA PHE A 162 -11.48 -9.03 -10.15
C PHE A 162 -10.80 -9.39 -11.48
N ILE A 163 -9.77 -10.23 -11.44
CA ILE A 163 -9.06 -10.65 -12.66
C ILE A 163 -9.97 -11.50 -13.56
N GLN A 164 -10.82 -12.34 -12.99
CA GLN A 164 -11.66 -13.29 -13.74
C GLN A 164 -12.94 -12.66 -14.32
N LYS A 165 -13.44 -11.56 -13.77
CA LYS A 165 -14.73 -10.93 -14.17
C LYS A 165 -14.81 -10.38 -15.60
N ASN A 166 -13.70 -10.33 -16.34
CA ASN A 166 -13.64 -9.74 -17.69
C ASN A 166 -12.92 -10.64 -18.69
N LYS A 167 -13.16 -11.93 -18.59
CA LYS A 167 -12.88 -12.87 -19.69
C LYS A 167 -14.14 -13.22 -20.45
#